data_844bf3f16b03b5616ab369e4c18b0c66
#
_entry.id   844bf3f16b03b5616ab369e4c18b0c66
#
_cell.length_a   1.000
_cell.length_b   1.000
_cell.length_c   1.000
_cell.angle_alpha   90.00
_cell.angle_beta   90.00
_cell.angle_gamma   90.00
#
_symmetry.space_group_name_H-M   'P 1'
#
loop_
_entity.id
_entity.type
_entity.pdbx_description
1 polymer ?
#
loop_
_entity_poly.entity_id
_entity_poly.type
_entity_poly.pdbx_seq_one_letter_code
_entity_poly.pdbx_strand_id
1 'polypeptide(L)'
;EANLGLRISDILHLTINQIVKDGDRYRLDLVEQKTGKKREFTVPTEIYIYIQNYALENNINPRARLFQITDRTVQRHLKMVCDYLGYEYISTHSFRKFFASSIYKDNGCDINLVRVLLQHSSVVTTQRYIGVQPQEIENALQKHINLL
;
A
#
# COMPACT_ATOMS: atom_id res chain seq x y z
N GLU A 1 -1.83 2.72 -3.37
CA GLU A 1 -0.76 2.30 -2.48
C GLU A 1 -1.25 2.24 -1.02
N ALA A 2 -1.86 3.30 -0.50
CA ALA A 2 -2.25 3.40 0.91
C ALA A 2 -3.29 2.35 1.37
N ASN A 3 -4.13 1.83 0.49
CA ASN A 3 -5.20 0.89 0.84
C ASN A 3 -4.92 -0.56 0.44
N LEU A 4 -4.04 -0.80 -0.51
CA LEU A 4 -3.74 -2.14 -1.02
C LEU A 4 -2.26 -2.51 -0.85
N GLY A 5 -1.44 -1.60 -0.35
CA GLY A 5 -0.02 -1.81 -0.16
C GLY A 5 0.75 -2.19 -1.44
N LEU A 6 0.20 -1.92 -2.63
CA LEU A 6 0.87 -2.17 -3.91
C LEU A 6 2.00 -1.16 -4.14
N ARG A 7 2.99 -1.53 -4.94
CA ARG A 7 3.99 -0.57 -5.43
C ARG A 7 3.40 0.30 -6.53
N ILE A 8 3.94 1.49 -6.70
CA ILE A 8 3.46 2.42 -7.74
C ILE A 8 3.51 1.78 -9.13
N SER A 9 4.56 1.03 -9.45
CA SER A 9 4.69 0.30 -10.72
C SER A 9 3.53 -0.68 -10.93
N ASP A 10 3.11 -1.39 -9.88
CA ASP A 10 2.02 -2.37 -9.97
C ASP A 10 0.67 -1.67 -10.15
N ILE A 11 0.45 -0.54 -9.44
CA ILE A 11 -0.76 0.28 -9.58
C ILE A 11 -0.89 0.86 -10.99
N LEU A 12 0.20 1.37 -11.55
CA LEU A 12 0.19 1.95 -12.91
C LEU A 12 -0.01 0.90 -14.02
N HIS A 13 0.18 -0.38 -13.71
CA HIS A 13 -0.11 -1.48 -14.63
C HIS A 13 -1.43 -2.19 -14.32
N LEU A 14 -2.15 -1.77 -13.27
CA LEU A 14 -3.41 -2.39 -12.87
C LEU A 14 -4.49 -2.20 -13.93
N THR A 15 -5.22 -3.29 -14.20
CA THR A 15 -6.42 -3.32 -15.02
C THR A 15 -7.60 -3.83 -14.17
N ILE A 16 -8.83 -3.52 -14.55
CA ILE A 16 -10.01 -4.04 -13.84
C ILE A 16 -10.07 -5.56 -13.88
N ASN A 17 -9.70 -6.18 -14.99
CA ASN A 17 -9.73 -7.63 -15.14
C ASN A 17 -8.81 -8.39 -14.18
N GLN A 18 -7.86 -7.71 -13.53
CA GLN A 18 -7.03 -8.29 -12.47
C GLN A 18 -7.72 -8.30 -11.09
N ILE A 19 -8.89 -7.70 -10.98
CA ILE A 19 -9.72 -7.79 -9.78
C ILE A 19 -10.88 -8.71 -10.11
N VAL A 20 -10.79 -9.96 -9.67
CA VAL A 20 -11.74 -11.02 -9.99
C VAL A 20 -12.70 -11.26 -8.85
N LYS A 21 -13.95 -11.60 -9.16
CA LYS A 21 -14.94 -12.03 -8.17
C LYS A 21 -14.62 -13.45 -7.72
N ASP A 22 -14.57 -13.66 -6.41
CA ASP A 22 -14.26 -14.94 -5.77
C ASP A 22 -15.30 -15.19 -4.65
N GLY A 23 -16.41 -15.84 -5.00
CA GLY A 23 -17.59 -15.97 -4.12
C GLY A 23 -18.20 -14.60 -3.81
N ASP A 24 -18.28 -14.25 -2.53
CA ASP A 24 -18.87 -13.00 -2.03
C ASP A 24 -17.83 -11.86 -1.90
N ARG A 25 -16.60 -12.10 -2.33
CA ARG A 25 -15.49 -11.14 -2.22
C ARG A 25 -14.83 -10.86 -3.56
N TYR A 26 -14.00 -9.83 -3.59
CA TYR A 26 -13.12 -9.53 -4.70
C TYR A 26 -11.69 -9.89 -4.36
N ARG A 27 -10.95 -10.41 -5.31
CA ARG A 27 -9.57 -10.81 -5.18
C ARG A 27 -8.72 -10.16 -6.25
N LEU A 28 -7.59 -9.60 -5.85
CA LEU A 28 -6.56 -9.15 -6.77
C LEU A 28 -5.78 -10.36 -7.28
N ASP A 29 -5.56 -10.42 -8.57
CA ASP A 29 -4.73 -11.42 -9.25
C ASP A 29 -3.80 -10.69 -10.22
N LEU A 30 -2.58 -10.42 -9.77
CA LEU A 30 -1.58 -9.76 -10.59
C LEU A 30 -0.17 -10.35 -10.39
N VAL A 31 0.71 -10.12 -11.36
CA VAL A 31 2.14 -10.40 -11.25
C VAL A 31 2.87 -9.08 -11.01
N GLU A 32 3.59 -9.00 -9.89
CA GLU A 32 4.34 -7.79 -9.52
C GLU A 32 5.44 -7.48 -10.55
N GLN A 33 5.48 -6.24 -11.02
CA GLN A 33 6.44 -5.79 -12.06
C GLN A 33 7.89 -5.92 -11.61
N LYS A 34 8.18 -5.64 -10.34
CA LYS A 34 9.56 -5.64 -9.81
C LYS A 34 10.07 -7.03 -9.48
N THR A 35 9.22 -7.93 -9.00
CA THR A 35 9.66 -9.22 -8.42
C THR A 35 9.25 -10.42 -9.24
N GLY A 36 8.32 -10.26 -10.20
CA GLY A 36 7.73 -11.35 -10.97
C GLY A 36 6.86 -12.30 -10.13
N LYS A 37 6.62 -11.98 -8.86
CA LYS A 37 5.81 -12.82 -7.97
C LYS A 37 4.33 -12.60 -8.21
N LYS A 38 3.58 -13.69 -8.21
CA LYS A 38 2.12 -13.63 -8.21
C LYS A 38 1.64 -13.03 -6.89
N ARG A 39 0.69 -12.10 -6.98
CA ARG A 39 0.09 -11.46 -5.83
C ARG A 39 -1.40 -11.68 -5.84
N GLU A 40 -1.86 -12.37 -4.82
CA GLU A 40 -3.27 -12.68 -4.59
C GLU A 40 -3.64 -12.26 -3.18
N PHE A 41 -4.64 -11.39 -3.06
CA PHE A 41 -5.24 -11.01 -1.77
C PHE A 41 -6.62 -10.43 -1.97
N THR A 42 -7.42 -10.42 -0.91
CA THR A 42 -8.76 -9.86 -0.92
C THR A 42 -8.70 -8.35 -1.12
N VAL A 43 -9.50 -7.85 -2.05
CA VAL A 43 -9.74 -6.43 -2.26
C VAL A 43 -11.06 -6.09 -1.55
N PRO A 44 -11.07 -5.12 -0.61
CA PRO A 44 -12.31 -4.65 -0.01
C PRO A 44 -13.31 -4.20 -1.07
N THR A 45 -14.58 -4.53 -0.87
CA THR A 45 -15.65 -4.25 -1.83
C THR A 45 -15.73 -2.77 -2.18
N GLU A 46 -15.55 -1.89 -1.19
CA GLU A 46 -15.56 -0.44 -1.36
C GLU A 46 -14.45 0.04 -2.29
N ILE A 47 -13.26 -0.56 -2.18
CA ILE A 47 -12.12 -0.25 -3.06
C ILE A 47 -12.40 -0.72 -4.49
N TYR A 48 -12.99 -1.90 -4.64
CA TYR A 48 -13.39 -2.39 -5.97
C TYR A 48 -14.43 -1.48 -6.63
N ILE A 49 -15.48 -1.12 -5.90
CA ILE A 49 -16.54 -0.22 -6.39
C ILE A 49 -15.94 1.13 -6.80
N TYR A 50 -15.05 1.69 -5.97
CA TYR A 50 -14.37 2.94 -6.29
C TYR A 50 -13.56 2.86 -7.59
N ILE A 51 -12.79 1.79 -7.78
CA ILE A 51 -11.99 1.56 -8.99
C ILE A 51 -12.90 1.36 -10.22
N GLN A 52 -13.98 0.62 -10.04
CA GLN A 52 -14.95 0.37 -11.12
C GLN A 52 -15.64 1.66 -11.57
N ASN A 53 -16.11 2.47 -10.63
CA ASN A 53 -16.73 3.76 -10.93
C ASN A 53 -15.75 4.70 -11.65
N TYR A 54 -14.51 4.80 -11.15
CA TYR A 54 -13.46 5.57 -11.81
C TYR A 54 -13.27 5.14 -13.28
N ALA A 55 -13.22 3.84 -13.54
CA ALA A 55 -13.04 3.33 -14.90
C ALA A 55 -14.24 3.60 -15.79
N LEU A 56 -15.47 3.51 -15.27
CA LEU A 56 -16.70 3.83 -16.00
C LEU A 56 -16.75 5.33 -16.35
N GLU A 57 -16.52 6.20 -15.38
CA GLU A 57 -16.51 7.65 -15.56
C GLU A 57 -15.47 8.13 -16.59
N ASN A 58 -14.34 7.43 -16.66
CA ASN A 58 -13.27 7.75 -17.60
C ASN A 58 -13.29 6.90 -18.89
N ASN A 59 -14.33 6.10 -19.12
CA ASN A 59 -14.49 5.22 -20.29
C ASN A 59 -13.29 4.29 -20.51
N ILE A 60 -12.72 3.75 -19.44
CA ILE A 60 -11.54 2.88 -19.49
C ILE A 60 -11.97 1.45 -19.82
N ASN A 61 -11.39 0.88 -20.91
CA ASN A 61 -11.61 -0.51 -21.25
C ASN A 61 -11.10 -1.42 -20.10
N PRO A 62 -11.85 -2.47 -19.70
CA PRO A 62 -11.46 -3.37 -18.60
C PRO A 62 -10.10 -4.06 -18.76
N ARG A 63 -9.61 -4.19 -19.99
CA ARG A 63 -8.26 -4.72 -20.30
C ARG A 63 -7.18 -3.64 -20.37
N ALA A 64 -7.55 -2.38 -20.41
CA ALA A 64 -6.59 -1.27 -20.42
C ALA A 64 -6.11 -0.95 -18.99
N ARG A 65 -4.94 -0.32 -18.90
CA ARG A 65 -4.44 0.20 -17.64
C ARG A 65 -5.38 1.27 -17.12
N LEU A 66 -5.66 1.25 -15.82
CA LEU A 66 -6.49 2.26 -15.16
C LEU A 66 -5.87 3.66 -15.25
N PHE A 67 -4.56 3.75 -15.26
CA PHE A 67 -3.85 5.03 -15.25
C PHE A 67 -2.88 5.11 -16.44
N GLN A 68 -3.11 6.09 -17.33
CA GLN A 68 -2.29 6.32 -18.52
C GLN A 68 -1.15 7.32 -18.26
N ILE A 69 -0.50 7.18 -17.10
CA ILE A 69 0.61 8.04 -16.66
C ILE A 69 1.83 7.19 -16.28
N THR A 70 2.99 7.82 -16.22
CA THR A 70 4.24 7.16 -15.83
C THR A 70 4.57 7.39 -14.35
N ASP A 71 5.38 6.52 -13.76
CA ASP A 71 5.91 6.68 -12.39
C ASP A 71 6.58 8.06 -12.22
N ARG A 72 7.40 8.46 -13.20
CA ARG A 72 8.04 9.79 -13.20
C ARG A 72 7.03 10.94 -13.15
N THR A 73 5.90 10.81 -13.83
CA THR A 73 4.82 11.81 -13.81
C THR A 73 4.19 11.87 -12.42
N VAL A 74 3.91 10.73 -11.81
CA VAL A 74 3.37 10.65 -10.44
C VAL A 74 4.33 11.29 -9.45
N GLN A 75 5.62 10.94 -9.50
CA GLN A 75 6.64 11.49 -8.62
C GLN A 75 6.76 13.02 -8.75
N ARG A 76 6.72 13.53 -9.99
CA ARG A 76 6.74 14.98 -10.25
C ARG A 76 5.54 15.70 -9.66
N HIS A 77 4.33 15.16 -9.85
CA HIS A 77 3.12 15.75 -9.30
C HIS A 77 3.12 15.68 -7.78
N LEU A 78 3.53 14.54 -7.22
CA LEU A 78 3.65 14.38 -5.76
C LEU A 78 4.62 15.42 -5.18
N LYS A 79 5.80 15.58 -5.80
CA LYS A 79 6.77 16.57 -5.36
C LYS A 79 6.16 17.99 -5.39
N MET A 80 5.49 18.37 -6.46
CA MET A 80 4.86 19.69 -6.58
C MET A 80 3.85 19.95 -5.47
N VAL A 81 3.00 18.94 -5.14
CA VAL A 81 2.01 19.05 -4.07
C VAL A 81 2.71 19.12 -2.70
N CYS A 82 3.74 18.32 -2.47
CA CYS A 82 4.49 18.32 -1.22
C CYS A 82 5.22 19.67 -1.02
N ASP A 83 5.86 20.20 -2.05
CA ASP A 83 6.51 21.51 -2.00
C ASP A 83 5.50 22.62 -1.67
N TYR A 84 4.30 22.57 -2.25
CA TYR A 84 3.22 23.53 -1.97
C TYR A 84 2.70 23.45 -0.52
N LEU A 85 2.61 22.23 0.03
CA LEU A 85 2.12 21.98 1.38
C LEU A 85 3.22 22.05 2.45
N GLY A 86 4.47 22.28 2.08
CA GLY A 86 5.60 22.29 3.01
C GLY A 86 6.00 20.92 3.55
N TYR A 87 5.65 19.82 2.86
CA TYR A 87 6.05 18.47 3.25
C TYR A 87 7.38 18.06 2.62
N GLU A 88 8.27 17.56 3.46
CA GLU A 88 9.56 17.02 3.05
C GLU A 88 9.58 15.49 3.11
N TYR A 89 10.49 14.88 2.33
CA TYR A 89 10.76 13.43 2.35
C TYR A 89 9.58 12.51 2.00
N ILE A 90 8.51 13.04 1.37
CA ILE A 90 7.39 12.23 0.89
C ILE A 90 7.69 11.71 -0.51
N SER A 91 7.48 10.42 -0.70
CA SER A 91 7.62 9.72 -1.98
C SER A 91 6.45 8.75 -2.21
N THR A 92 6.35 8.15 -3.38
CA THR A 92 5.36 7.10 -3.63
C THR A 92 5.47 5.95 -2.63
N HIS A 93 6.67 5.59 -2.19
CA HIS A 93 6.85 4.59 -1.14
C HIS A 93 6.30 4.98 0.24
N SER A 94 6.09 6.26 0.51
CA SER A 94 5.52 6.72 1.78
C SER A 94 4.10 6.21 1.98
N PHE A 95 3.30 6.13 0.93
CA PHE A 95 1.93 5.57 0.99
C PHE A 95 1.93 4.07 1.31
N ARG A 96 2.89 3.33 0.76
CA ARG A 96 3.04 1.90 1.06
C ARG A 96 3.58 1.68 2.49
N LYS A 97 4.45 2.57 2.98
CA LYS A 97 4.88 2.57 4.40
C LYS A 97 3.70 2.88 5.33
N PHE A 98 2.87 3.84 4.96
CA PHE A 98 1.65 4.16 5.71
C PHE A 98 0.74 2.93 5.83
N PHE A 99 0.44 2.24 4.70
CA PHE A 99 -0.31 0.99 4.72
C PHE A 99 0.31 -0.04 5.68
N ALA A 100 1.62 -0.26 5.59
CA ALA A 100 2.33 -1.21 6.44
C ALA A 100 2.19 -0.87 7.94
N SER A 101 2.37 0.41 8.28
CA SER A 101 2.28 0.89 9.67
C SER A 101 0.85 0.83 10.20
N SER A 102 -0.16 1.15 9.39
CA SER A 102 -1.57 1.05 9.79
C SER A 102 -1.94 -0.41 10.05
N ILE A 103 -1.67 -1.32 9.10
CA ILE A 103 -1.95 -2.75 9.28
C ILE A 103 -1.24 -3.30 10.53
N TYR A 104 0.01 -2.91 10.76
CA TYR A 104 0.77 -3.33 11.94
C TYR A 104 0.08 -2.90 13.24
N LYS A 105 -0.29 -1.63 13.34
CA LYS A 105 -0.94 -1.06 14.54
C LYS A 105 -2.32 -1.65 14.78
N ASP A 106 -3.13 -1.76 13.73
CA ASP A 106 -4.52 -2.19 13.80
C ASP A 106 -4.67 -3.70 14.09
N ASN A 107 -3.60 -4.49 13.88
CA ASN A 107 -3.61 -5.94 14.05
C ASN A 107 -2.62 -6.42 15.14
N GLY A 108 -2.59 -5.74 16.27
CA GLY A 108 -1.84 -6.19 17.45
C GLY A 108 -0.32 -6.24 17.26
N CYS A 109 0.22 -5.39 16.39
CA CYS A 109 1.64 -5.31 16.08
C CYS A 109 2.23 -6.59 15.47
N ASP A 110 1.42 -7.32 14.68
CA ASP A 110 1.89 -8.53 13.98
C ASP A 110 2.72 -8.18 12.74
N ILE A 111 4.03 -8.25 12.89
CA ILE A 111 4.98 -8.01 11.80
C ILE A 111 4.94 -9.08 10.71
N ASN A 112 4.57 -10.33 11.05
CA ASN A 112 4.49 -11.41 10.07
C ASN A 112 3.30 -11.21 9.13
N LEU A 113 2.16 -10.74 9.65
CA LEU A 113 1.02 -10.37 8.84
C LEU A 113 1.42 -9.30 7.81
N VAL A 114 2.09 -8.24 8.24
CA VAL A 114 2.57 -7.17 7.34
C VAL A 114 3.57 -7.70 6.31
N ARG A 115 4.50 -8.58 6.73
CA ARG A 115 5.47 -9.21 5.85
C ARG A 115 4.79 -10.00 4.74
N VAL A 116 3.79 -10.80 5.08
CA VAL A 116 3.02 -11.61 4.12
C VAL A 116 2.25 -10.69 3.15
N LEU A 117 1.53 -9.70 3.67
CA LEU A 117 0.76 -8.75 2.86
C LEU A 117 1.63 -7.95 1.89
N LEU A 118 2.83 -7.56 2.30
CA LEU A 118 3.79 -6.85 1.44
C LEU A 118 4.65 -7.77 0.57
N GLN A 119 4.55 -9.09 0.77
CA GLN A 119 5.39 -10.12 0.13
C GLN A 119 6.90 -9.86 0.31
N HIS A 120 7.29 -9.35 1.48
CA HIS A 120 8.69 -9.19 1.81
C HIS A 120 9.35 -10.54 2.10
N SER A 121 10.54 -10.74 1.56
CA SER A 121 11.32 -11.97 1.75
C SER A 121 11.82 -12.14 3.18
N SER A 122 11.97 -11.03 3.93
CA SER A 122 12.45 -11.07 5.32
C SER A 122 11.69 -10.11 6.23
N VAL A 123 11.66 -10.44 7.52
CA VAL A 123 11.12 -9.58 8.58
C VAL A 123 11.92 -8.28 8.67
N VAL A 124 13.25 -8.32 8.50
CA VAL A 124 14.12 -7.14 8.54
C VAL A 124 13.70 -6.09 7.51
N THR A 125 13.31 -6.51 6.31
CA THR A 125 12.78 -5.60 5.29
C THR A 125 11.48 -4.94 5.77
N THR A 126 10.61 -5.70 6.42
CA THR A 126 9.34 -5.19 6.95
C THR A 126 9.55 -4.23 8.12
N GLN A 127 10.49 -4.51 9.02
CA GLN A 127 10.85 -3.62 10.12
C GLN A 127 11.27 -2.23 9.65
N ARG A 128 12.03 -2.15 8.55
CA ARG A 128 12.40 -0.86 7.94
C ARG A 128 11.22 -0.07 7.39
N TYR A 129 10.12 -0.74 7.04
CA TYR A 129 8.89 -0.09 6.57
C TYR A 129 8.03 0.42 7.71
N ILE A 130 7.91 -0.36 8.78
CA ILE A 130 7.07 -0.01 9.93
C ILE A 130 7.73 1.13 10.71
N GLY A 131 9.04 1.05 10.96
CA GLY A 131 9.78 2.00 11.80
C GLY A 131 9.28 1.97 13.25
N VAL A 132 10.15 2.04 14.22
CA VAL A 132 9.76 2.28 15.62
C VAL A 132 9.73 3.79 15.81
N GLN A 133 8.57 4.33 16.15
CA GLN A 133 8.45 5.77 16.39
C GLN A 133 9.11 6.11 17.74
N PRO A 134 9.81 7.26 17.85
CA PRO A 134 10.39 7.69 19.13
C PRO A 134 9.38 7.68 20.29
N GLN A 135 8.14 8.09 20.01
CA GLN A 135 7.04 8.08 20.99
C GLN A 135 6.68 6.66 21.45
N GLU A 136 6.80 5.65 20.60
CA GLU A 136 6.54 4.25 20.96
C GLU A 136 7.60 3.72 21.93
N ILE A 137 8.87 4.13 21.72
CA ILE A 137 9.98 3.81 22.65
C ILE A 137 9.73 4.47 24.00
N GLU A 138 9.39 5.74 24.00
CA GLU A 138 9.11 6.50 25.23
C GLU A 138 7.95 5.90 26.01
N ASN A 139 6.84 5.60 25.34
CA ASN A 139 5.68 4.95 25.96
C ASN A 139 6.01 3.55 26.50
N ALA A 140 6.83 2.78 25.81
CA ALA A 140 7.27 1.48 26.28
C ALA A 140 8.13 1.60 27.56
N LEU A 141 9.04 2.55 27.58
CA LEU A 141 9.88 2.82 28.77
C LEU A 141 9.03 3.27 29.95
N GLN A 142 8.09 4.20 29.75
CA GLN A 142 7.18 4.67 30.80
C GLN A 142 6.33 3.54 31.38
N LYS A 143 5.82 2.63 30.57
CA LYS A 143 5.04 1.46 31.05
C LYS A 143 5.88 0.42 31.78
N HIS A 144 7.19 0.41 31.58
CA HIS A 144 8.11 -0.55 32.18
C HIS A 144 8.71 -0.08 33.53
N ILE A 145 8.46 1.17 33.90
CA ILE A 145 8.94 1.68 35.22
C ILE A 145 8.20 0.95 36.34
N ASN A 146 8.91 0.02 36.97
CA ASN A 146 8.53 -0.57 38.25
C ASN A 146 9.36 0.13 39.34
N LEU A 147 8.77 1.09 40.00
CA LEU A 147 9.33 1.64 41.22
C LEU A 147 9.04 0.61 42.34
N LEU A 148 10.06 -0.17 42.71
CA LEU A 148 10.04 -1.02 43.92
C LEU A 148 9.96 -0.18 45.16
#